data_ccb493ff4cdef0e8e5ca0d3a6001d9ce
#
_entry.id   ccb493ff4cdef0e8e5ca0d3a6001d9ce
#
_cell.length_a   1.000
_cell.length_b   1.000
_cell.length_c   1.000
_cell.angle_alpha   90.00
_cell.angle_beta   90.00
_cell.angle_gamma   90.00
#
_symmetry.space_group_name_H-M   'P 1'
#
loop_
_entity.id
_entity.type
_entity.pdbx_description
1 polymer ?
#
loop_
_entity_poly.entity_id
_entity_poly.type
_entity_poly.pdbx_seq_one_letter_code
_entity_poly.pdbx_strand_id
1 'polypeptide(L)'
;MPHADAPCAKPRIAVLGASGSLGGEACALAAQLLDADMLIAGRNREALEKVSAALPRPAAVVTADLHSLSGEAVEAFSTCDVLLNCTGPSWKNAAAAASLALKTKGHYVDPGGYAPAMAVLEPHHGAFVREGRSGMIGAGWMPGLSELTARYLLLEAAERFGESVREVDVFFGARDRWPRSSVSDMIWHLFELPHSLGWFERGEWKKATPWNMGATVDLAPFGGKERVSWAYNAPFAHMSREYPELRIRAGLMFVGAATQATIGGIRLFLRNRRDVAEHLLQRAIARDAEKHGTIGLVVGRARTCSNRELSFAVRAEDNMRVTALTAVLAARHALNRSAAPGVAYFDRMVPPRAFFADVESAGIRVSGVATPED
;
A
#
# COMPACT_ATOMS: atom_id res chain seq x y z
N MET A 1 16.74 -46.15 9.53
CA MET A 1 16.12 -45.71 8.29
C MET A 1 15.64 -44.28 8.51
N PRO A 2 16.11 -43.25 7.79
CA PRO A 2 15.57 -41.92 7.92
C PRO A 2 14.15 -41.93 7.36
N HIS A 3 13.21 -41.42 8.16
CA HIS A 3 11.85 -41.14 7.70
C HIS A 3 11.94 -40.20 6.53
N ALA A 4 11.46 -40.64 5.37
CA ALA A 4 11.22 -39.74 4.25
C ALA A 4 10.19 -38.71 4.72
N ASP A 5 10.62 -37.45 4.83
CA ASP A 5 9.73 -36.34 5.10
C ASP A 5 8.62 -36.37 4.04
N ALA A 6 7.39 -36.50 4.46
CA ALA A 6 6.24 -36.32 3.59
C ALA A 6 6.36 -34.92 2.97
N PRO A 7 6.14 -34.78 1.66
CA PRO A 7 6.24 -33.46 1.02
C PRO A 7 5.32 -32.50 1.75
N CYS A 8 5.89 -31.45 2.34
CA CYS A 8 5.12 -30.39 2.99
C CYS A 8 4.13 -29.85 1.94
N ALA A 9 2.84 -29.83 2.28
CA ALA A 9 1.81 -29.33 1.39
C ALA A 9 2.17 -27.89 0.97
N LYS A 10 2.04 -27.58 -0.32
CA LYS A 10 2.29 -26.22 -0.80
C LYS A 10 1.39 -25.23 -0.09
N PRO A 11 1.91 -24.05 0.30
CA PRO A 11 1.07 -23.01 0.85
C PRO A 11 0.00 -22.57 -0.14
N ARG A 12 -1.13 -22.10 0.38
CA ARG A 12 -2.26 -21.66 -0.44
C ARG A 12 -2.58 -20.20 -0.20
N ILE A 13 -2.67 -19.42 -1.28
CA ILE A 13 -3.04 -18.00 -1.23
C ILE A 13 -4.44 -17.79 -1.82
N ALA A 14 -5.30 -17.08 -1.11
CA ALA A 14 -6.57 -16.59 -1.62
C ALA A 14 -6.43 -15.14 -2.09
N VAL A 15 -6.76 -14.84 -3.34
CA VAL A 15 -6.84 -13.48 -3.88
C VAL A 15 -8.30 -13.05 -3.98
N LEU A 16 -8.71 -12.14 -3.09
CA LEU A 16 -10.05 -11.58 -3.08
C LEU A 16 -10.13 -10.43 -4.10
N GLY A 17 -11.17 -10.39 -4.92
CA GLY A 17 -11.31 -9.38 -5.97
C GLY A 17 -10.45 -9.65 -7.22
N ALA A 18 -10.13 -10.91 -7.47
CA ALA A 18 -9.22 -11.34 -8.53
C ALA A 18 -9.61 -10.90 -9.95
N SER A 19 -10.89 -10.67 -10.24
CA SER A 19 -11.36 -10.17 -11.53
C SER A 19 -11.21 -8.64 -11.71
N GLY A 20 -10.78 -7.92 -10.67
CA GLY A 20 -10.47 -6.48 -10.75
C GLY A 20 -9.05 -6.23 -11.30
N SER A 21 -8.75 -4.97 -11.65
CA SER A 21 -7.44 -4.59 -12.19
C SER A 21 -6.29 -4.96 -11.26
N LEU A 22 -6.40 -4.61 -9.97
CA LEU A 22 -5.39 -4.95 -8.96
C LEU A 22 -5.32 -6.46 -8.72
N GLY A 23 -6.48 -7.12 -8.58
CA GLY A 23 -6.52 -8.56 -8.29
C GLY A 23 -6.01 -9.41 -9.44
N GLY A 24 -6.29 -9.04 -10.69
CA GLY A 24 -5.76 -9.74 -11.87
C GLY A 24 -4.23 -9.64 -11.96
N GLU A 25 -3.68 -8.45 -11.72
CA GLU A 25 -2.22 -8.26 -11.67
C GLU A 25 -1.59 -9.01 -10.49
N ALA A 26 -2.23 -8.99 -9.32
CA ALA A 26 -1.77 -9.75 -8.15
C ALA A 26 -1.78 -11.28 -8.42
N CYS A 27 -2.79 -11.81 -9.12
CA CYS A 27 -2.81 -13.22 -9.51
C CYS A 27 -1.66 -13.57 -10.45
N ALA A 28 -1.39 -12.75 -11.46
CA ALA A 28 -0.31 -12.96 -12.41
C ALA A 28 1.06 -12.94 -11.70
N LEU A 29 1.29 -11.96 -10.82
CA LEU A 29 2.52 -11.85 -10.04
C LEU A 29 2.67 -12.98 -9.01
N ALA A 30 1.59 -13.37 -8.32
CA ALA A 30 1.62 -14.48 -7.37
C ALA A 30 1.99 -15.80 -8.07
N ALA A 31 1.45 -16.05 -9.27
CA ALA A 31 1.79 -17.23 -10.07
C ALA A 31 3.26 -17.27 -10.51
N GLN A 32 3.92 -16.11 -10.64
CA GLN A 32 5.32 -16.00 -11.02
C GLN A 32 6.28 -16.06 -9.84
N LEU A 33 5.90 -15.44 -8.71
CA LEU A 33 6.79 -15.16 -7.59
C LEU A 33 6.60 -16.08 -6.38
N LEU A 34 5.48 -16.83 -6.32
CA LEU A 34 5.16 -17.71 -5.20
C LEU A 34 5.06 -19.15 -5.66
N ASP A 35 5.70 -20.05 -4.92
CA ASP A 35 5.43 -21.50 -5.06
C ASP A 35 4.24 -21.87 -4.13
N ALA A 36 3.05 -21.42 -4.52
CA ALA A 36 1.82 -21.59 -3.76
C ALA A 36 0.67 -22.03 -4.68
N ASP A 37 -0.28 -22.75 -4.12
CA ASP A 37 -1.56 -23.00 -4.77
C ASP A 37 -2.44 -21.76 -4.63
N MET A 38 -3.26 -21.49 -5.66
CA MET A 38 -4.03 -20.26 -5.71
C MET A 38 -5.53 -20.54 -5.67
N LEU A 39 -6.24 -19.78 -4.82
CA LEU A 39 -7.69 -19.66 -4.82
C LEU A 39 -8.03 -18.22 -5.19
N ILE A 40 -8.87 -18.02 -6.21
CA ILE A 40 -9.29 -16.69 -6.64
C ILE A 40 -10.78 -16.49 -6.40
N ALA A 41 -11.12 -15.29 -5.89
CA ALA A 41 -12.49 -15.02 -5.50
C ALA A 41 -13.00 -13.66 -5.98
N GLY A 42 -14.30 -13.60 -6.22
CA GLY A 42 -15.02 -12.41 -6.65
C GLY A 42 -16.48 -12.72 -6.97
N ARG A 43 -17.23 -11.72 -7.40
CA ARG A 43 -18.68 -11.85 -7.64
C ARG A 43 -19.04 -12.40 -9.02
N ASN A 44 -18.19 -12.25 -10.00
CA ASN A 44 -18.42 -12.66 -11.38
C ASN A 44 -17.62 -13.91 -11.72
N ARG A 45 -18.29 -15.08 -11.76
CA ARG A 45 -17.68 -16.38 -12.01
C ARG A 45 -16.97 -16.43 -13.36
N GLU A 46 -17.62 -15.96 -14.43
CA GLU A 46 -17.06 -15.99 -15.79
C GLU A 46 -15.75 -15.18 -15.88
N ALA A 47 -15.72 -13.99 -15.24
CA ALA A 47 -14.52 -13.17 -15.18
C ALA A 47 -13.39 -13.85 -14.39
N LEU A 48 -13.71 -14.56 -13.31
CA LEU A 48 -12.73 -15.34 -12.53
C LEU A 48 -12.19 -16.52 -13.35
N GLU A 49 -13.05 -17.24 -14.07
CA GLU A 49 -12.63 -18.34 -14.94
C GLU A 49 -11.68 -17.88 -16.06
N LYS A 50 -11.91 -16.67 -16.63
CA LYS A 50 -10.96 -16.05 -17.57
C LYS A 50 -9.61 -15.73 -16.92
N VAL A 51 -9.62 -15.21 -15.69
CA VAL A 51 -8.37 -14.97 -14.94
C VAL A 51 -7.65 -16.30 -14.68
N SER A 52 -8.36 -17.33 -14.18
CA SER A 52 -7.77 -18.64 -13.91
C SER A 52 -7.16 -19.28 -15.16
N ALA A 53 -7.85 -19.20 -16.30
CA ALA A 53 -7.36 -19.77 -17.57
C ALA A 53 -6.11 -19.06 -18.13
N ALA A 54 -5.91 -17.79 -17.74
CA ALA A 54 -4.73 -17.01 -18.15
C ALA A 54 -3.47 -17.30 -17.29
N LEU A 55 -3.64 -18.00 -16.15
CA LEU A 55 -2.51 -18.33 -15.28
C LEU A 55 -1.74 -19.56 -15.77
N PRO A 56 -0.42 -19.65 -15.52
CA PRO A 56 0.39 -20.83 -15.88
C PRO A 56 -0.12 -22.14 -15.26
N ARG A 57 -0.73 -22.06 -14.08
CA ARG A 57 -1.46 -23.15 -13.41
C ARG A 57 -2.85 -22.63 -13.06
N PRO A 58 -3.93 -23.32 -13.46
CA PRO A 58 -5.28 -22.89 -13.12
C PRO A 58 -5.48 -22.76 -11.60
N ALA A 59 -6.14 -21.68 -11.19
CA ALA A 59 -6.50 -21.42 -9.81
C ALA A 59 -7.88 -22.01 -9.48
N ALA A 60 -8.11 -22.39 -8.23
CA ALA A 60 -9.43 -22.72 -7.74
C ALA A 60 -10.30 -21.44 -7.73
N VAL A 61 -11.56 -21.54 -8.17
CA VAL A 61 -12.48 -20.40 -8.29
C VAL A 61 -13.58 -20.47 -7.24
N VAL A 62 -13.73 -19.40 -6.45
CA VAL A 62 -14.82 -19.22 -5.49
C VAL A 62 -15.64 -17.98 -5.85
N THR A 63 -16.92 -18.18 -6.18
CA THR A 63 -17.83 -17.05 -6.36
C THR A 63 -18.33 -16.60 -5.00
N ALA A 64 -17.98 -15.39 -4.60
CA ALA A 64 -18.31 -14.85 -3.27
C ALA A 64 -18.52 -13.34 -3.30
N ASP A 65 -19.47 -12.87 -2.49
CA ASP A 65 -19.61 -11.48 -2.10
C ASP A 65 -19.18 -11.33 -0.63
N LEU A 66 -18.21 -10.46 -0.36
CA LEU A 66 -17.69 -10.22 0.99
C LEU A 66 -18.75 -9.77 2.01
N HIS A 67 -19.84 -9.16 1.52
CA HIS A 67 -20.94 -8.68 2.36
C HIS A 67 -22.01 -9.75 2.63
N SER A 68 -21.94 -10.91 1.94
CA SER A 68 -22.91 -12.02 2.07
C SER A 68 -22.22 -13.38 1.80
N LEU A 69 -21.20 -13.70 2.62
CA LEU A 69 -20.45 -14.94 2.47
C LEU A 69 -21.27 -16.16 2.88
N SER A 70 -21.29 -17.19 2.04
CA SER A 70 -21.80 -18.50 2.40
C SER A 70 -20.82 -19.25 3.32
N GLY A 71 -21.33 -20.25 4.07
CA GLY A 71 -20.50 -21.14 4.88
C GLY A 71 -19.42 -21.85 4.05
N GLU A 72 -19.79 -22.34 2.87
CA GLU A 72 -18.86 -22.99 1.92
C GLU A 72 -17.73 -22.07 1.48
N ALA A 73 -18.04 -20.79 1.21
CA ALA A 73 -17.00 -19.81 0.85
C ALA A 73 -16.04 -19.57 2.03
N VAL A 74 -16.56 -19.42 3.24
CA VAL A 74 -15.73 -19.26 4.44
C VAL A 74 -14.85 -20.50 4.67
N GLU A 75 -15.39 -21.70 4.49
CA GLU A 75 -14.64 -22.95 4.60
C GLU A 75 -13.51 -23.01 3.55
N ALA A 76 -13.80 -22.67 2.29
CA ALA A 76 -12.79 -22.62 1.23
C ALA A 76 -11.64 -21.65 1.58
N PHE A 77 -11.95 -20.46 2.11
CA PHE A 77 -10.94 -19.49 2.53
C PHE A 77 -10.16 -19.95 3.77
N SER A 78 -10.77 -20.76 4.66
CA SER A 78 -10.11 -21.30 5.85
C SER A 78 -9.00 -22.31 5.53
N THR A 79 -8.94 -22.81 4.29
CA THR A 79 -7.85 -23.68 3.80
C THR A 79 -6.65 -22.89 3.30
N CYS A 80 -6.69 -21.54 3.30
CA CYS A 80 -5.64 -20.70 2.75
C CYS A 80 -4.72 -20.18 3.86
N ASP A 81 -3.41 -20.19 3.58
CA ASP A 81 -2.38 -19.66 4.48
C ASP A 81 -2.33 -18.12 4.44
N VAL A 82 -2.75 -17.53 3.32
CA VAL A 82 -2.81 -16.06 3.15
C VAL A 82 -4.12 -15.66 2.49
N LEU A 83 -4.76 -14.62 3.03
CA LEU A 83 -5.81 -13.86 2.36
C LEU A 83 -5.23 -12.54 1.86
N LEU A 84 -5.13 -12.38 0.55
CA LEU A 84 -4.72 -11.13 -0.12
C LEU A 84 -5.98 -10.38 -0.59
N ASN A 85 -6.25 -9.24 0.03
CA ASN A 85 -7.43 -8.42 -0.28
C ASN A 85 -7.14 -7.42 -1.40
N CYS A 86 -7.60 -7.71 -2.60
CA CYS A 86 -7.56 -6.79 -3.74
C CYS A 86 -8.96 -6.20 -4.08
N THR A 87 -9.90 -6.26 -3.13
CA THR A 87 -11.25 -5.74 -3.37
C THR A 87 -11.29 -4.23 -3.19
N GLY A 88 -11.88 -3.52 -4.13
CA GLY A 88 -12.10 -2.07 -4.07
C GLY A 88 -13.58 -1.69 -4.22
N PRO A 89 -13.98 -0.49 -3.79
CA PRO A 89 -13.16 0.48 -3.07
C PRO A 89 -12.86 0.05 -1.63
N SER A 90 -11.68 0.42 -1.12
CA SER A 90 -11.18 -0.04 0.21
C SER A 90 -12.07 0.44 1.34
N TRP A 91 -12.55 1.69 1.29
CA TRP A 91 -13.42 2.26 2.34
C TRP A 91 -14.70 1.42 2.56
N LYS A 92 -15.17 0.72 1.54
CA LYS A 92 -16.38 -0.11 1.58
C LYS A 92 -16.09 -1.56 1.96
N ASN A 93 -15.01 -2.13 1.44
CA ASN A 93 -14.79 -3.58 1.44
C ASN A 93 -13.76 -4.03 2.49
N ALA A 94 -12.86 -3.16 2.93
CA ALA A 94 -11.74 -3.55 3.78
C ALA A 94 -12.18 -4.13 5.14
N ALA A 95 -13.22 -3.57 5.77
CA ALA A 95 -13.75 -4.10 7.03
C ALA A 95 -14.35 -5.51 6.86
N ALA A 96 -15.05 -5.77 5.75
CA ALA A 96 -15.62 -7.08 5.47
C ALA A 96 -14.52 -8.13 5.19
N ALA A 97 -13.49 -7.76 4.41
CA ALA A 97 -12.33 -8.61 4.16
C ALA A 97 -11.54 -8.90 5.45
N ALA A 98 -11.33 -7.90 6.29
CA ALA A 98 -10.70 -8.05 7.60
C ALA A 98 -11.53 -8.96 8.53
N SER A 99 -12.86 -8.85 8.51
CA SER A 99 -13.74 -9.74 9.27
C SER A 99 -13.68 -11.19 8.78
N LEU A 100 -13.46 -11.41 7.47
CA LEU A 100 -13.20 -12.76 6.95
C LEU A 100 -11.86 -13.29 7.47
N ALA A 101 -10.81 -12.47 7.55
CA ALA A 101 -9.52 -12.87 8.08
C ALA A 101 -9.57 -13.33 9.55
N LEU A 102 -10.52 -12.84 10.35
CA LEU A 102 -10.76 -13.31 11.71
C LEU A 102 -11.41 -14.71 11.76
N LYS A 103 -12.15 -15.09 10.71
CA LYS A 103 -12.80 -16.40 10.60
C LYS A 103 -11.89 -17.48 10.00
N THR A 104 -10.76 -17.07 9.43
CA THR A 104 -9.75 -17.96 8.84
C THR A 104 -8.51 -18.02 9.71
N LYS A 105 -7.60 -18.96 9.44
CA LYS A 105 -6.33 -19.10 10.19
C LYS A 105 -5.12 -18.58 9.43
N GLY A 106 -5.32 -17.99 8.26
CA GLY A 106 -4.25 -17.46 7.41
C GLY A 106 -3.74 -16.09 7.83
N HIS A 107 -2.64 -15.69 7.24
CA HIS A 107 -2.19 -14.29 7.25
C HIS A 107 -3.17 -13.40 6.48
N TYR A 108 -3.15 -12.11 6.75
CA TYR A 108 -3.95 -11.11 6.02
C TYR A 108 -3.05 -10.05 5.42
N VAL A 109 -3.23 -9.76 4.14
CA VAL A 109 -2.52 -8.70 3.42
C VAL A 109 -3.51 -7.83 2.68
N ASP A 110 -3.42 -6.52 2.87
CA ASP A 110 -4.32 -5.54 2.24
C ASP A 110 -3.49 -4.35 1.72
N PRO A 111 -3.43 -4.12 0.40
CA PRO A 111 -2.72 -2.97 -0.17
C PRO A 111 -3.34 -1.60 0.17
N GLY A 112 -4.62 -1.58 0.53
CA GLY A 112 -5.31 -0.39 1.03
C GLY A 112 -5.65 -0.52 2.51
N GLY A 113 -6.89 -0.88 2.79
CA GLY A 113 -7.41 -1.30 4.10
C GLY A 113 -7.50 -0.23 5.17
N TYR A 114 -6.63 0.70 5.23
CA TYR A 114 -6.60 1.88 6.12
C TYR A 114 -7.31 1.68 7.48
N ALA A 115 -7.98 2.73 7.97
CA ALA A 115 -8.72 2.71 9.22
C ALA A 115 -9.84 1.64 9.30
N PRO A 116 -10.63 1.35 8.26
CA PRO A 116 -11.67 0.32 8.34
C PRO A 116 -11.14 -1.09 8.65
N ALA A 117 -10.06 -1.53 8.00
CA ALA A 117 -9.47 -2.83 8.29
C ALA A 117 -8.73 -2.83 9.64
N MET A 118 -8.02 -1.75 9.96
CA MET A 118 -7.31 -1.60 11.23
C MET A 118 -8.28 -1.68 12.41
N ALA A 119 -9.42 -0.99 12.34
CA ALA A 119 -10.44 -1.00 13.39
C ALA A 119 -10.99 -2.42 13.69
N VAL A 120 -11.03 -3.28 12.66
CA VAL A 120 -11.47 -4.69 12.81
C VAL A 120 -10.36 -5.57 13.37
N LEU A 121 -9.12 -5.42 12.91
CA LEU A 121 -8.05 -6.37 13.20
C LEU A 121 -7.21 -6.00 14.42
N GLU A 122 -6.99 -4.72 14.70
CA GLU A 122 -6.12 -4.25 15.79
C GLU A 122 -6.51 -4.81 17.17
N PRO A 123 -7.81 -4.92 17.54
CA PRO A 123 -8.22 -5.56 18.79
C PRO A 123 -7.78 -7.03 18.92
N HIS A 124 -7.48 -7.68 17.80
CA HIS A 124 -7.05 -9.09 17.73
C HIS A 124 -5.53 -9.25 17.56
N HIS A 125 -4.76 -8.17 17.66
CA HIS A 125 -3.30 -8.18 17.54
C HIS A 125 -2.63 -9.29 18.35
N GLY A 126 -2.99 -9.41 19.64
CA GLY A 126 -2.43 -10.45 20.52
C GLY A 126 -2.76 -11.88 20.09
N ALA A 127 -3.91 -12.12 19.46
CA ALA A 127 -4.24 -13.43 18.91
C ALA A 127 -3.35 -13.75 17.69
N PHE A 128 -3.16 -12.79 16.78
CA PHE A 128 -2.27 -12.93 15.64
C PHE A 128 -0.82 -13.23 16.08
N VAL A 129 -0.33 -12.55 17.12
CA VAL A 129 1.01 -12.83 17.68
C VAL A 129 1.12 -14.26 18.20
N ARG A 130 0.15 -14.72 19.03
CA ARG A 130 0.17 -16.09 19.59
C ARG A 130 0.10 -17.19 18.52
N GLU A 131 -0.60 -16.92 17.43
CA GLU A 131 -0.79 -17.86 16.31
C GLU A 131 0.33 -17.75 15.26
N GLY A 132 1.29 -16.85 15.43
CA GLY A 132 2.34 -16.59 14.46
C GLY A 132 1.84 -16.00 13.13
N ARG A 133 0.69 -15.34 13.14
CA ARG A 133 0.04 -14.75 11.97
C ARG A 133 0.41 -13.27 11.81
N SER A 134 0.38 -12.79 10.57
CA SER A 134 0.60 -11.38 10.24
C SER A 134 -0.65 -10.79 9.59
N GLY A 135 -1.12 -9.65 10.09
CA GLY A 135 -2.15 -8.82 9.49
C GLY A 135 -1.54 -7.51 9.00
N MET A 136 -1.19 -7.44 7.72
CA MET A 136 -0.50 -6.31 7.11
C MET A 136 -1.48 -5.42 6.36
N ILE A 137 -1.62 -4.16 6.79
CA ILE A 137 -2.53 -3.17 6.22
C ILE A 137 -1.70 -2.08 5.55
N GLY A 138 -2.13 -1.64 4.36
CA GLY A 138 -1.40 -0.68 3.57
C GLY A 138 -0.17 -1.28 2.87
N ALA A 139 -0.23 -2.55 2.45
CA ALA A 139 0.84 -3.23 1.74
C ALA A 139 0.79 -2.93 0.23
N GLY A 140 0.79 -1.65 -0.15
CA GLY A 140 0.70 -1.19 -1.52
C GLY A 140 1.82 -0.24 -1.94
N TRP A 141 1.52 0.60 -2.93
CA TRP A 141 2.43 1.64 -3.39
C TRP A 141 2.40 2.85 -2.45
N MET A 142 1.18 3.39 -2.20
CA MET A 142 0.87 4.53 -1.34
C MET A 142 -0.53 4.34 -0.72
N PRO A 143 -0.63 3.86 0.53
CA PRO A 143 0.41 3.51 1.50
C PRO A 143 1.14 2.21 1.16
N GLY A 144 2.33 2.06 1.74
CA GLY A 144 3.17 0.88 1.69
C GLY A 144 4.63 1.22 1.45
N LEU A 145 5.09 1.26 0.18
CA LEU A 145 6.48 1.59 -0.12
C LEU A 145 6.83 3.02 0.30
N SER A 146 5.88 3.96 0.34
CA SER A 146 6.10 5.32 0.83
C SER A 146 6.55 5.33 2.30
N GLU A 147 5.88 4.60 3.17
CA GLU A 147 6.20 4.55 4.59
C GLU A 147 7.41 3.66 4.86
N LEU A 148 7.53 2.56 4.11
CA LEU A 148 8.70 1.68 4.20
C LEU A 148 9.99 2.43 3.82
N THR A 149 9.91 3.38 2.86
CA THR A 149 11.01 4.28 2.51
C THR A 149 11.47 5.11 3.70
N ALA A 150 10.54 5.67 4.49
CA ALA A 150 10.91 6.38 5.71
C ALA A 150 11.63 5.46 6.70
N ARG A 151 11.07 4.27 6.98
CA ARG A 151 11.72 3.31 7.89
C ARG A 151 13.09 2.86 7.40
N TYR A 152 13.24 2.67 6.10
CA TYR A 152 14.53 2.30 5.53
C TYR A 152 15.58 3.39 5.79
N LEU A 153 15.23 4.66 5.60
CA LEU A 153 16.13 5.77 5.88
C LEU A 153 16.47 5.93 7.37
N LEU A 154 15.50 5.65 8.28
CA LEU A 154 15.78 5.62 9.71
C LEU A 154 16.80 4.53 10.06
N LEU A 155 16.64 3.33 9.49
CA LEU A 155 17.55 2.22 9.66
C LEU A 155 18.95 2.54 9.12
N GLU A 156 19.04 3.06 7.89
CA GLU A 156 20.32 3.41 7.25
C GLU A 156 21.06 4.52 7.99
N ALA A 157 20.36 5.51 8.53
CA ALA A 157 20.99 6.55 9.34
C ALA A 157 21.60 6.00 10.64
N ALA A 158 20.87 5.11 11.30
CA ALA A 158 21.36 4.47 12.53
C ALA A 158 22.59 3.58 12.25
N GLU A 159 22.57 2.79 11.17
CA GLU A 159 23.68 1.88 10.84
C GLU A 159 24.90 2.61 10.28
N ARG A 160 24.73 3.59 9.38
CA ARG A 160 25.86 4.28 8.75
C ARG A 160 26.50 5.31 9.64
N PHE A 161 25.70 5.99 10.47
CA PHE A 161 26.15 7.15 11.21
C PHE A 161 26.09 6.97 12.73
N GLY A 162 25.38 5.94 13.23
CA GLY A 162 25.10 5.79 14.66
C GLY A 162 24.20 6.91 15.21
N GLU A 163 23.41 7.54 14.35
CA GLU A 163 22.64 8.75 14.67
C GLU A 163 21.14 8.54 14.50
N SER A 164 20.35 9.27 15.30
CA SER A 164 18.93 9.39 15.09
C SER A 164 18.60 10.42 14.00
N VAL A 165 17.49 10.19 13.31
CA VAL A 165 16.93 11.13 12.33
C VAL A 165 15.99 12.10 13.05
N ARG A 166 16.15 13.40 12.80
CA ARG A 166 15.24 14.44 13.30
C ARG A 166 14.12 14.80 12.33
N GLU A 167 14.34 14.62 11.03
CA GLU A 167 13.40 14.95 9.97
C GLU A 167 13.39 13.88 8.90
N VAL A 168 12.20 13.46 8.48
CA VAL A 168 12.01 12.65 7.30
C VAL A 168 10.91 13.25 6.41
N ASP A 169 11.25 13.46 5.16
CA ASP A 169 10.32 13.90 4.12
C ASP A 169 10.15 12.74 3.13
N VAL A 170 8.91 12.36 2.87
CA VAL A 170 8.61 11.38 1.83
C VAL A 170 7.72 12.04 0.79
N PHE A 171 8.24 12.21 -0.40
CA PHE A 171 7.53 12.72 -1.56
C PHE A 171 7.06 11.55 -2.40
N PHE A 172 5.76 11.47 -2.66
CA PHE A 172 5.19 10.36 -3.39
C PHE A 172 4.06 10.81 -4.30
N GLY A 173 3.90 10.12 -5.40
CA GLY A 173 2.82 10.42 -6.33
C GLY A 173 2.82 9.48 -7.53
N ALA A 174 1.65 9.42 -8.12
CA ALA A 174 1.42 8.65 -9.32
C ALA A 174 0.52 9.42 -10.28
N ARG A 175 1.00 9.61 -11.50
CA ARG A 175 0.18 10.07 -12.62
C ARG A 175 -0.02 8.90 -13.56
N ASP A 176 -1.25 8.38 -13.56
CA ASP A 176 -1.65 7.19 -14.30
C ASP A 176 -3.16 7.21 -14.51
N ARG A 177 -3.71 6.22 -15.24
CA ARG A 177 -5.15 6.00 -15.35
C ARG A 177 -5.63 5.22 -14.14
N TRP A 178 -6.32 5.89 -13.24
CA TRP A 178 -6.81 5.25 -12.02
C TRP A 178 -8.08 4.43 -12.26
N PRO A 179 -8.18 3.21 -11.72
CA PRO A 179 -9.45 2.48 -11.70
C PRO A 179 -10.49 3.25 -10.89
N ARG A 180 -11.76 3.03 -11.20
CA ARG A 180 -12.88 3.69 -10.52
C ARG A 180 -12.85 3.50 -9.00
N SER A 181 -12.43 2.33 -8.53
CA SER A 181 -12.30 2.04 -7.09
C SER A 181 -11.29 2.98 -6.40
N SER A 182 -10.14 3.24 -7.02
CA SER A 182 -9.13 4.16 -6.47
C SER A 182 -9.60 5.61 -6.46
N VAL A 183 -10.38 6.02 -7.48
CA VAL A 183 -11.03 7.34 -7.49
C VAL A 183 -12.06 7.45 -6.36
N SER A 184 -12.86 6.41 -6.14
CA SER A 184 -13.83 6.35 -5.04
C SER A 184 -13.16 6.42 -3.67
N ASP A 185 -12.02 5.73 -3.48
CA ASP A 185 -11.21 5.83 -2.27
C ASP A 185 -10.68 7.25 -2.07
N MET A 186 -10.19 7.93 -3.11
CA MET A 186 -9.74 9.31 -3.02
C MET A 186 -10.88 10.27 -2.64
N ILE A 187 -12.06 10.11 -3.22
CA ILE A 187 -13.24 10.92 -2.87
C ILE A 187 -13.65 10.69 -1.42
N TRP A 188 -13.61 9.44 -0.95
CA TRP A 188 -13.86 9.14 0.46
C TRP A 188 -12.84 9.84 1.37
N HIS A 189 -11.55 9.77 1.07
CA HIS A 189 -10.50 10.46 1.81
C HIS A 189 -10.69 11.98 1.85
N LEU A 190 -11.12 12.58 0.73
CA LEU A 190 -11.34 14.02 0.65
C LEU A 190 -12.45 14.53 1.60
N PHE A 191 -13.44 13.69 1.91
CA PHE A 191 -14.62 14.09 2.67
C PHE A 191 -14.63 13.54 4.10
N GLU A 192 -14.07 12.35 4.33
CA GLU A 192 -14.19 11.65 5.61
C GLU A 192 -12.96 11.83 6.52
N LEU A 193 -11.79 12.13 5.96
CA LEU A 193 -10.64 12.40 6.80
C LEU A 193 -10.75 13.78 7.46
N PRO A 194 -10.65 13.83 8.79
CA PRO A 194 -10.84 15.08 9.56
C PRO A 194 -9.67 16.06 9.39
N HIS A 195 -8.56 15.60 8.81
CA HIS A 195 -7.32 16.34 8.78
C HIS A 195 -7.15 17.09 7.46
N SER A 196 -6.93 18.39 7.61
CA SER A 196 -6.46 19.26 6.55
C SER A 196 -5.00 18.94 6.18
N LEU A 197 -4.47 19.64 5.19
CA LEU A 197 -3.06 19.60 4.84
C LEU A 197 -2.17 19.94 6.04
N GLY A 198 -1.01 19.26 6.16
CA GLY A 198 -0.10 19.45 7.30
C GLY A 198 0.99 18.38 7.40
N TRP A 199 1.60 18.26 8.56
CA TRP A 199 2.68 17.31 8.85
C TRP A 199 2.65 16.87 10.31
N PHE A 200 3.45 15.86 10.65
CA PHE A 200 3.65 15.42 12.04
C PHE A 200 4.93 16.04 12.61
N GLU A 201 4.83 16.56 13.81
CA GLU A 201 5.95 17.10 14.57
C GLU A 201 5.70 16.89 16.06
N ARG A 202 6.69 16.31 16.76
CA ARG A 202 6.60 15.94 18.18
C ARG A 202 5.38 15.05 18.49
N GLY A 203 5.15 14.06 17.63
CA GLY A 203 4.03 13.13 17.78
C GLY A 203 2.65 13.70 17.47
N GLU A 204 2.55 14.99 17.14
CA GLU A 204 1.30 15.72 16.91
C GLU A 204 1.12 16.12 15.44
N TRP A 205 -0.15 16.20 15.03
CA TRP A 205 -0.49 16.77 13.73
C TRP A 205 -0.43 18.30 13.76
N LYS A 206 0.42 18.88 12.92
CA LYS A 206 0.51 20.31 12.70
C LYS A 206 -0.22 20.69 11.42
N LYS A 207 -1.32 21.41 11.56
CA LYS A 207 -2.12 21.88 10.42
C LYS A 207 -1.36 22.92 9.63
N ALA A 208 -1.29 22.74 8.32
CA ALA A 208 -0.73 23.75 7.43
C ALA A 208 -1.64 24.97 7.30
N THR A 209 -1.03 26.12 7.09
CA THR A 209 -1.69 27.36 6.70
C THR A 209 -1.78 27.46 5.17
N PRO A 210 -2.58 28.35 4.58
CA PRO A 210 -2.59 28.57 3.13
C PRO A 210 -1.22 28.88 2.52
N TRP A 211 -0.31 29.41 3.32
CA TRP A 211 1.03 29.85 2.87
C TRP A 211 2.07 28.71 2.88
N ASN A 212 1.84 27.66 3.65
CA ASN A 212 2.78 26.55 3.82
C ASN A 212 2.17 25.16 3.60
N MET A 213 0.98 25.08 2.96
CA MET A 213 0.30 23.81 2.68
C MET A 213 1.01 22.92 1.66
N GLY A 214 2.08 23.42 1.05
CA GLY A 214 2.91 22.72 0.07
C GLY A 214 4.18 23.49 -0.20
N ALA A 215 5.03 22.91 -1.03
CA ALA A 215 6.30 23.49 -1.44
C ALA A 215 6.63 23.11 -2.88
N THR A 216 7.55 23.85 -3.51
CA THR A 216 8.28 23.34 -4.67
C THR A 216 9.55 22.68 -4.15
N VAL A 217 9.72 21.39 -4.43
CA VAL A 217 10.89 20.60 -4.03
C VAL A 217 11.68 20.19 -5.25
N ASP A 218 12.99 20.23 -5.14
CA ASP A 218 13.89 19.67 -6.14
C ASP A 218 14.12 18.19 -5.77
N LEU A 219 13.75 17.28 -6.66
CA LEU A 219 13.87 15.85 -6.45
C LEU A 219 15.19 15.26 -6.97
N ALA A 220 16.14 16.11 -7.40
CA ALA A 220 17.44 15.60 -7.88
C ALA A 220 18.09 14.68 -6.83
N PRO A 221 18.80 13.61 -7.25
CA PRO A 221 19.00 13.17 -8.64
C PRO A 221 17.85 12.33 -9.24
N PHE A 222 16.78 12.08 -8.50
CA PHE A 222 15.71 11.13 -8.86
C PHE A 222 14.65 11.73 -9.78
N GLY A 223 14.55 13.05 -9.84
CA GLY A 223 13.59 13.80 -10.65
C GLY A 223 13.94 15.26 -10.75
N GLY A 224 13.03 16.04 -11.32
CA GLY A 224 13.14 17.49 -11.42
C GLY A 224 12.46 18.24 -10.26
N LYS A 225 12.18 19.52 -10.48
CA LYS A 225 11.42 20.34 -9.53
C LYS A 225 9.93 20.00 -9.63
N GLU A 226 9.34 19.60 -8.50
CA GLU A 226 7.93 19.25 -8.41
C GLU A 226 7.22 20.05 -7.31
N ARG A 227 5.96 20.38 -7.57
CA ARG A 227 5.10 20.96 -6.55
C ARG A 227 4.47 19.86 -5.72
N VAL A 228 4.65 19.92 -4.41
CA VAL A 228 4.08 18.96 -3.46
C VAL A 228 3.04 19.63 -2.56
N SER A 229 2.07 18.86 -2.12
CA SER A 229 1.11 19.26 -1.07
C SER A 229 1.26 18.31 0.10
N TRP A 230 1.37 18.86 1.31
CA TRP A 230 1.49 18.04 2.52
C TRP A 230 0.18 17.33 2.79
N ALA A 231 0.23 16.02 2.99
CA ALA A 231 -0.96 15.20 3.11
C ALA A 231 -0.95 14.39 4.41
N TYR A 232 -2.12 14.23 5.01
CA TYR A 232 -2.30 13.27 6.10
C TYR A 232 -2.22 11.85 5.56
N ASN A 233 -1.54 11.00 6.34
CA ASN A 233 -1.42 9.57 6.08
C ASN A 233 -1.45 8.82 7.41
N ALA A 234 -2.34 7.85 7.56
CA ALA A 234 -2.53 7.13 8.81
C ALA A 234 -1.31 6.30 9.25
N PRO A 235 -0.59 5.59 8.38
CA PRO A 235 0.67 4.93 8.76
C PRO A 235 1.71 5.92 9.30
N PHE A 236 1.89 7.10 8.69
CA PHE A 236 2.79 8.12 9.24
C PHE A 236 2.31 8.68 10.58
N ALA A 237 1.01 8.72 10.84
CA ALA A 237 0.49 9.05 12.16
C ALA A 237 0.88 8.02 13.23
N HIS A 238 0.96 6.75 12.86
CA HIS A 238 1.49 5.70 13.73
C HIS A 238 3.00 5.84 13.93
N MET A 239 3.76 6.07 12.85
CA MET A 239 5.19 6.29 12.91
C MET A 239 5.56 7.50 13.78
N SER A 240 4.80 8.60 13.73
CA SER A 240 5.05 9.78 14.55
C SER A 240 4.87 9.54 16.05
N ARG A 241 3.99 8.61 16.46
CA ARG A 241 3.84 8.20 17.86
C ARG A 241 4.96 7.27 18.31
N GLU A 242 5.49 6.46 17.40
CA GLU A 242 6.62 5.57 17.67
C GLU A 242 7.93 6.35 17.77
N TYR A 243 8.08 7.43 17.01
CA TYR A 243 9.24 8.32 16.99
C TYR A 243 8.79 9.76 17.30
N PRO A 244 8.51 10.10 18.56
CA PRO A 244 7.93 11.40 18.92
C PRO A 244 8.84 12.59 18.63
N GLU A 245 10.16 12.40 18.58
CA GLU A 245 11.11 13.47 18.24
C GLU A 245 11.25 13.72 16.72
N LEU A 246 10.68 12.82 15.90
CA LEU A 246 10.80 12.88 14.46
C LEU A 246 9.79 13.86 13.87
N ARG A 247 10.24 14.77 13.00
CA ARG A 247 9.36 15.51 12.10
C ARG A 247 9.14 14.70 10.83
N ILE A 248 7.87 14.42 10.48
CA ILE A 248 7.49 13.63 9.31
C ILE A 248 6.63 14.48 8.40
N ARG A 249 7.05 14.65 7.13
CA ARG A 249 6.24 15.28 6.10
C ARG A 249 5.98 14.30 4.95
N ALA A 250 4.70 14.10 4.65
CA ALA A 250 4.24 13.33 3.51
C ALA A 250 3.82 14.30 2.39
N GLY A 251 4.56 14.35 1.30
CA GLY A 251 4.33 15.26 0.19
C GLY A 251 3.72 14.55 -1.01
N LEU A 252 2.44 14.81 -1.31
CA LEU A 252 1.79 14.31 -2.52
C LEU A 252 2.22 15.14 -3.73
N MET A 253 2.73 14.48 -4.76
CA MET A 253 3.23 15.09 -6.01
C MET A 253 2.54 14.52 -7.26
N PHE A 254 2.88 15.06 -8.44
CA PHE A 254 2.33 14.69 -9.75
C PHE A 254 0.81 14.88 -9.90
N VAL A 255 0.22 15.68 -9.03
CA VAL A 255 -1.18 16.06 -9.18
C VAL A 255 -1.26 17.13 -10.27
N GLY A 256 -1.70 16.75 -11.45
CA GLY A 256 -1.79 17.66 -12.60
C GLY A 256 -2.79 18.80 -12.37
N ALA A 257 -2.68 19.85 -13.19
CA ALA A 257 -3.49 21.05 -13.03
C ALA A 257 -5.00 20.79 -13.14
N ALA A 258 -5.41 19.89 -14.05
CA ALA A 258 -6.82 19.53 -14.20
C ALA A 258 -7.33 18.78 -12.96
N THR A 259 -6.54 17.85 -12.44
CA THR A 259 -6.87 17.11 -11.21
C THR A 259 -6.93 18.03 -10.00
N GLN A 260 -5.97 18.93 -9.83
CA GLN A 260 -5.97 19.90 -8.72
C GLN A 260 -7.20 20.84 -8.73
N ALA A 261 -7.51 21.40 -9.88
CA ALA A 261 -8.68 22.27 -10.04
C ALA A 261 -9.98 21.49 -9.75
N THR A 262 -10.07 20.25 -10.22
CA THR A 262 -11.22 19.38 -9.99
C THR A 262 -11.38 19.04 -8.50
N ILE A 263 -10.32 18.68 -7.79
CA ILE A 263 -10.32 18.43 -6.33
C ILE A 263 -10.80 19.67 -5.57
N GLY A 264 -10.32 20.85 -5.96
CA GLY A 264 -10.77 22.12 -5.37
C GLY A 264 -12.27 22.35 -5.55
N GLY A 265 -12.79 22.16 -6.77
CA GLY A 265 -14.22 22.28 -7.08
C GLY A 265 -15.08 21.23 -6.37
N ILE A 266 -14.61 19.99 -6.29
CA ILE A 266 -15.30 18.91 -5.56
C ILE A 266 -15.47 19.27 -4.07
N ARG A 267 -14.42 19.75 -3.43
CA ARG A 267 -14.45 20.13 -2.01
C ARG A 267 -15.44 21.27 -1.73
N LEU A 268 -15.56 22.20 -2.65
CA LEU A 268 -16.42 23.37 -2.47
C LEU A 268 -17.90 23.10 -2.81
N PHE A 269 -18.16 22.30 -3.85
CA PHE A 269 -19.49 22.25 -4.45
C PHE A 269 -20.13 20.87 -4.53
N LEU A 270 -19.37 19.77 -4.36
CA LEU A 270 -19.85 18.42 -4.66
C LEU A 270 -19.84 17.45 -3.46
N ARG A 271 -19.80 17.96 -2.24
CA ARG A 271 -19.75 17.11 -1.03
C ARG A 271 -20.89 16.09 -0.98
N ASN A 272 -22.07 16.47 -1.43
CA ASN A 272 -23.29 15.63 -1.42
C ASN A 272 -23.56 14.93 -2.76
N ARG A 273 -22.64 15.02 -3.73
CA ARG A 273 -22.79 14.47 -5.08
C ARG A 273 -21.56 13.62 -5.45
N ARG A 274 -21.32 12.56 -4.64
CA ARG A 274 -20.12 11.71 -4.76
C ARG A 274 -19.99 11.06 -6.13
N ASP A 275 -21.08 10.62 -6.73
CA ASP A 275 -21.15 10.04 -8.08
C ASP A 275 -20.60 10.99 -9.15
N VAL A 276 -21.02 12.25 -9.09
CA VAL A 276 -20.53 13.31 -9.98
C VAL A 276 -19.07 13.63 -9.71
N ALA A 277 -18.69 13.70 -8.43
CA ALA A 277 -17.30 13.95 -8.00
C ALA A 277 -16.35 12.86 -8.53
N GLU A 278 -16.71 11.58 -8.37
CA GLU A 278 -15.93 10.45 -8.91
C GLU A 278 -15.73 10.56 -10.42
N HIS A 279 -16.82 10.81 -11.16
CA HIS A 279 -16.78 10.91 -12.62
C HIS A 279 -15.86 12.08 -13.10
N LEU A 280 -16.02 13.25 -12.49
CA LEU A 280 -15.20 14.42 -12.83
C LEU A 280 -13.73 14.20 -12.49
N LEU A 281 -13.45 13.65 -11.31
CA LEU A 281 -12.07 13.36 -10.88
C LEU A 281 -11.41 12.33 -11.79
N GLN A 282 -12.12 11.26 -12.15
CA GLN A 282 -11.59 10.24 -13.06
C GLN A 282 -11.20 10.82 -14.43
N ARG A 283 -12.04 11.70 -14.98
CA ARG A 283 -11.74 12.39 -16.27
C ARG A 283 -10.54 13.33 -16.15
N ALA A 284 -10.44 14.07 -15.05
CA ALA A 284 -9.33 14.98 -14.82
C ALA A 284 -8.00 14.22 -14.71
N ILE A 285 -7.97 13.13 -13.95
CA ILE A 285 -6.79 12.27 -13.79
C ILE A 285 -6.36 11.68 -15.14
N ALA A 286 -7.32 11.14 -15.92
CA ALA A 286 -7.04 10.58 -17.24
C ALA A 286 -6.46 11.63 -18.18
N ARG A 287 -7.02 12.85 -18.19
CA ARG A 287 -6.52 13.98 -19.00
C ARG A 287 -5.10 14.38 -18.63
N ASP A 288 -4.79 14.45 -17.33
CA ASP A 288 -3.43 14.78 -16.89
C ASP A 288 -2.43 13.69 -17.27
N ALA A 289 -2.81 12.40 -17.16
CA ALA A 289 -1.99 11.27 -17.59
C ALA A 289 -1.74 11.25 -19.10
N GLU A 290 -2.76 11.53 -19.91
CA GLU A 290 -2.64 11.62 -21.38
C GLU A 290 -1.71 12.76 -21.80
N LYS A 291 -1.81 13.90 -21.12
CA LYS A 291 -1.02 15.10 -21.47
C LYS A 291 0.44 14.99 -21.05
N HIS A 292 0.73 14.37 -19.91
CA HIS A 292 2.06 14.44 -19.28
C HIS A 292 2.73 13.06 -19.13
N GLY A 293 2.12 11.99 -19.64
CA GLY A 293 2.60 10.61 -19.52
C GLY A 293 2.39 10.03 -18.12
N THR A 294 2.64 8.73 -18.00
CA THR A 294 2.54 7.99 -16.73
C THR A 294 3.87 8.07 -15.96
N ILE A 295 3.79 8.17 -14.65
CA ILE A 295 4.95 8.13 -13.76
C ILE A 295 4.49 7.76 -12.35
N GLY A 296 5.26 6.94 -11.66
CA GLY A 296 5.18 6.70 -10.24
C GLY A 296 6.54 6.92 -9.60
N LEU A 297 6.60 7.67 -8.53
CA LEU A 297 7.84 7.96 -7.84
C LEU A 297 7.58 8.11 -6.33
N VAL A 298 8.42 7.48 -5.53
CA VAL A 298 8.58 7.76 -4.09
C VAL A 298 10.01 8.21 -3.89
N VAL A 299 10.20 9.35 -3.24
CA VAL A 299 11.51 9.86 -2.83
C VAL A 299 11.47 10.13 -1.33
N GLY A 300 12.31 9.45 -0.58
CA GLY A 300 12.55 9.72 0.82
C GLY A 300 13.81 10.58 1.00
N ARG A 301 13.75 11.51 1.95
CA ARG A 301 14.89 12.27 2.45
C ARG A 301 14.88 12.27 3.95
N ALA A 302 16.01 11.94 4.55
CA ALA A 302 16.19 11.97 5.98
C ALA A 302 17.33 12.90 6.34
N ARG A 303 17.17 13.64 7.45
CA ARG A 303 18.21 14.46 8.03
C ARG A 303 18.46 14.06 9.48
N THR A 304 19.71 13.73 9.80
CA THR A 304 20.11 13.34 11.15
C THR A 304 20.21 14.56 12.09
N CYS A 305 20.40 14.28 13.37
CA CYS A 305 20.61 15.33 14.38
C CYS A 305 21.86 16.17 14.10
N SER A 306 22.92 15.61 13.49
CA SER A 306 24.13 16.33 13.07
C SER A 306 24.04 16.96 11.68
N ASN A 307 22.84 17.02 11.05
CA ASN A 307 22.60 17.54 9.71
C ASN A 307 23.14 16.70 8.54
N ARG A 308 23.48 15.43 8.74
CA ARG A 308 23.77 14.53 7.62
C ARG A 308 22.49 14.21 6.88
N GLU A 309 22.56 14.14 5.56
CA GLU A 309 21.41 13.87 4.71
C GLU A 309 21.53 12.50 4.05
N LEU A 310 20.41 11.80 3.97
CA LEU A 310 20.23 10.56 3.22
C LEU A 310 19.05 10.71 2.29
N SER A 311 19.14 10.15 1.10
CA SER A 311 18.05 10.09 0.14
C SER A 311 17.92 8.70 -0.47
N PHE A 312 16.69 8.34 -0.83
CA PHE A 312 16.35 7.05 -1.41
C PHE A 312 15.13 7.19 -2.30
N ALA A 313 15.07 6.45 -3.39
CA ALA A 313 13.91 6.53 -4.28
C ALA A 313 13.50 5.17 -4.86
N VAL A 314 12.21 5.04 -5.12
CA VAL A 314 11.60 3.94 -5.89
C VAL A 314 10.82 4.54 -7.04
N ARG A 315 11.08 4.08 -8.26
CA ARG A 315 10.41 4.54 -9.48
C ARG A 315 9.68 3.41 -10.18
N ALA A 316 8.43 3.65 -10.54
CA ALA A 316 7.59 2.74 -11.30
C ALA A 316 6.97 3.44 -12.52
N GLU A 317 6.74 2.70 -13.59
CA GLU A 317 6.02 3.17 -14.78
C GLU A 317 4.55 2.75 -14.73
N ASP A 318 4.24 1.65 -14.05
CA ASP A 318 2.90 1.11 -13.83
C ASP A 318 2.62 1.01 -12.33
N ASN A 319 1.76 1.90 -11.86
CA ASN A 319 1.42 2.01 -10.44
C ASN A 319 0.54 0.86 -9.95
N MET A 320 -0.28 0.30 -10.83
CA MET A 320 -1.11 -0.85 -10.49
C MET A 320 -0.23 -2.09 -10.27
N ARG A 321 0.72 -2.30 -11.17
CA ARG A 321 1.69 -3.39 -11.07
C ARG A 321 2.54 -3.28 -9.81
N VAL A 322 3.07 -2.10 -9.47
CA VAL A 322 3.88 -1.96 -8.25
C VAL A 322 3.05 -2.13 -6.99
N THR A 323 1.78 -1.70 -6.98
CA THR A 323 0.86 -1.94 -5.87
C THR A 323 0.61 -3.45 -5.67
N ALA A 324 0.31 -4.16 -6.76
CA ALA A 324 0.11 -5.61 -6.74
C ALA A 324 1.39 -6.36 -6.32
N LEU A 325 2.53 -5.95 -6.85
CA LEU A 325 3.83 -6.52 -6.51
C LEU A 325 4.12 -6.39 -5.01
N THR A 326 3.95 -5.20 -4.45
CA THR A 326 4.16 -4.96 -3.02
C THR A 326 3.28 -5.88 -2.17
N ALA A 327 2.00 -6.04 -2.54
CA ALA A 327 1.08 -6.91 -1.82
C ALA A 327 1.45 -8.40 -1.93
N VAL A 328 1.89 -8.85 -3.11
CA VAL A 328 2.34 -10.23 -3.33
C VAL A 328 3.66 -10.51 -2.59
N LEU A 329 4.61 -9.58 -2.61
CA LEU A 329 5.84 -9.70 -1.82
C LEU A 329 5.55 -9.70 -0.31
N ALA A 330 4.62 -8.88 0.16
CA ALA A 330 4.17 -8.91 1.55
C ALA A 330 3.58 -10.28 1.94
N ALA A 331 2.78 -10.88 1.05
CA ALA A 331 2.28 -12.25 1.24
C ALA A 331 3.42 -13.27 1.26
N ARG A 332 4.45 -13.13 0.41
CA ARG A 332 5.66 -13.97 0.43
C ARG A 332 6.41 -13.85 1.76
N HIS A 333 6.59 -12.63 2.28
CA HIS A 333 7.22 -12.42 3.58
C HIS A 333 6.42 -13.04 4.72
N ALA A 334 5.08 -13.02 4.67
CA ALA A 334 4.24 -13.70 5.63
C ALA A 334 4.41 -15.23 5.56
N LEU A 335 4.33 -15.82 4.37
CA LEU A 335 4.51 -17.26 4.16
C LEU A 335 5.88 -17.75 4.62
N ASN A 336 6.93 -16.99 4.35
CA ASN A 336 8.32 -17.29 4.74
C ASN A 336 8.62 -16.94 6.21
N ARG A 337 7.63 -16.47 6.97
CA ARG A 337 7.77 -16.03 8.37
C ARG A 337 8.86 -14.95 8.58
N SER A 338 9.15 -14.17 7.56
CA SER A 338 10.03 -13.00 7.65
C SER A 338 9.28 -11.69 7.95
N ALA A 339 7.93 -11.72 7.87
CA ALA A 339 7.10 -10.67 8.40
C ALA A 339 6.86 -10.86 9.90
N ALA A 340 6.79 -9.75 10.65
CA ALA A 340 6.48 -9.79 12.08
C ALA A 340 5.06 -10.31 12.32
N PRO A 341 4.83 -11.13 13.37
CA PRO A 341 3.49 -11.54 13.75
C PRO A 341 2.74 -10.38 14.43
N GLY A 342 1.41 -10.42 14.34
CA GLY A 342 0.53 -9.39 14.87
C GLY A 342 -0.22 -8.63 13.79
N VAL A 343 -0.81 -7.51 14.14
CA VAL A 343 -1.54 -6.60 13.23
C VAL A 343 -0.90 -5.23 13.28
N ALA A 344 -0.48 -4.72 12.14
CA ALA A 344 0.06 -3.37 12.01
C ALA A 344 -0.01 -2.87 10.56
N TYR A 345 0.36 -1.61 10.36
CA TYR A 345 0.67 -1.14 9.02
C TYR A 345 1.91 -1.84 8.47
N PHE A 346 1.89 -2.08 7.18
CA PHE A 346 2.87 -2.88 6.44
C PHE A 346 4.33 -2.48 6.73
N ASP A 347 4.61 -1.18 6.80
CA ASP A 347 5.95 -0.64 7.03
C ASP A 347 6.62 -1.12 8.33
N ARG A 348 5.83 -1.55 9.33
CA ARG A 348 6.31 -2.10 10.62
C ARG A 348 6.55 -3.60 10.59
N MET A 349 6.06 -4.28 9.57
CA MET A 349 5.94 -5.74 9.59
C MET A 349 6.96 -6.47 8.75
N VAL A 350 7.62 -5.76 7.83
CA VAL A 350 8.63 -6.36 6.94
C VAL A 350 10.00 -5.72 7.16
N PRO A 351 11.10 -6.47 6.97
CA PRO A 351 12.46 -5.91 7.05
C PRO A 351 12.71 -5.03 5.80
N PRO A 352 12.94 -3.70 5.97
CA PRO A 352 12.95 -2.76 4.84
C PRO A 352 14.00 -3.11 3.76
N ARG A 353 15.24 -3.42 4.17
CA ARG A 353 16.34 -3.72 3.24
C ARG A 353 16.05 -4.95 2.39
N ALA A 354 15.61 -6.04 3.02
CA ALA A 354 15.29 -7.27 2.29
C ALA A 354 14.09 -7.05 1.36
N PHE A 355 13.10 -6.29 1.80
CA PHE A 355 11.93 -6.01 1.00
C PHE A 355 12.25 -5.17 -0.25
N PHE A 356 13.07 -4.12 -0.12
CA PHE A 356 13.50 -3.33 -1.29
C PHE A 356 14.39 -4.13 -2.25
N ALA A 357 15.23 -5.04 -1.76
CA ALA A 357 15.98 -5.96 -2.61
C ALA A 357 15.04 -6.88 -3.42
N ASP A 358 13.95 -7.34 -2.80
CA ASP A 358 12.92 -8.12 -3.50
C ASP A 358 12.17 -7.29 -4.56
N VAL A 359 11.84 -6.03 -4.24
CA VAL A 359 11.20 -5.10 -5.19
C VAL A 359 12.10 -4.84 -6.39
N GLU A 360 13.40 -4.63 -6.17
CA GLU A 360 14.39 -4.43 -7.23
C GLU A 360 14.54 -5.70 -8.09
N SER A 361 14.65 -6.87 -7.46
CA SER A 361 14.74 -8.17 -8.14
C SER A 361 13.53 -8.47 -9.01
N ALA A 362 12.37 -7.91 -8.69
CA ALA A 362 11.14 -8.00 -9.48
C ALA A 362 11.08 -6.94 -10.61
N GLY A 363 12.15 -6.19 -10.86
CA GLY A 363 12.32 -5.28 -11.99
C GLY A 363 11.82 -3.85 -11.75
N ILE A 364 11.51 -3.47 -10.50
CA ILE A 364 11.22 -2.07 -10.15
C ILE A 364 12.53 -1.35 -9.85
N ARG A 365 12.69 -0.14 -10.37
CA ARG A 365 13.89 0.66 -10.13
C ARG A 365 13.94 1.18 -8.70
N VAL A 366 14.94 0.72 -7.96
CA VAL A 366 15.24 1.16 -6.61
C VAL A 366 16.61 1.86 -6.64
N SER A 367 16.72 3.06 -6.08
CA SER A 367 18.02 3.72 -5.95
C SER A 367 18.80 3.11 -4.77
N GLY A 368 20.12 3.23 -4.78
CA GLY A 368 20.90 3.11 -3.55
C GLY A 368 20.55 4.25 -2.57
N VAL A 369 20.88 4.08 -1.30
CA VAL A 369 20.81 5.20 -0.35
C VAL A 369 22.02 6.11 -0.61
N ALA A 370 21.73 7.32 -1.11
CA ALA A 370 22.71 8.33 -1.48
C ALA A 370 22.90 9.36 -0.35
N THR A 371 24.11 9.91 -0.24
CA THR A 371 24.42 11.11 0.53
C THR A 371 24.69 12.28 -0.45
N PRO A 372 24.66 13.54 0.00
CA PRO A 372 25.01 14.66 -0.86
C PRO A 372 26.44 14.64 -1.42
N GLU A 373 27.28 13.78 -0.85
CA GLU A 373 28.67 13.60 -1.27
C GLU A 373 28.83 12.50 -2.35
N ASP A 374 27.81 11.67 -2.54
CA ASP A 374 27.72 10.65 -3.60
C ASP A 374 27.21 11.27 -4.92
#